data_41b04714b9966fef7204a3b7b4ca8b74
#
_entry.id   41b04714b9966fef7204a3b7b4ca8b74
#
_cell.length_a   1.000
_cell.length_b   1.000
_cell.length_c   1.000
_cell.angle_alpha   90.00
_cell.angle_beta   90.00
_cell.angle_gamma   90.00
#
_symmetry.space_group_name_H-M   'P 1'
#
loop_
_entity.id
_entity.type
_entity.pdbx_description
1 polymer ?
#
loop_
_entity_poly.entity_id
_entity_poly.type
_entity_poly.pdbx_seq_one_letter_code
_entity_poly.pdbx_strand_id
1 'polypeptide(L)'
;MMMTEPGTNQRHLPGDIAAWLFIFAELAVFGILFIGFAVARSLDPDTFHAGRQLLHPWIGLVNTVALITASYLVATAVHRLRNRKPGTEPCLWLAVAVSSVYVIGKLWEYANLYGQGYNLGSDTFFMFYFFLTFFHWMHVVLGQIILVVLAIQVRTGDYDGTDMTGLEPGPPYWHNVDPGRRGPG
;
A
#
# COMPACT_ATOMS: atom_id res chain seq x y z
N MET A 1 36.97 -24.05 -33.36
CA MET A 1 35.63 -24.64 -33.02
C MET A 1 35.23 -24.01 -31.72
N MET A 2 34.51 -22.90 -31.81
CA MET A 2 34.15 -22.02 -30.68
C MET A 2 32.76 -22.44 -30.22
N MET A 3 32.67 -23.06 -29.07
CA MET A 3 31.38 -23.41 -28.44
C MET A 3 30.81 -22.14 -27.81
N THR A 4 29.73 -21.63 -28.38
CA THR A 4 28.89 -20.60 -27.80
C THR A 4 28.06 -21.23 -26.68
N GLU A 5 28.35 -20.87 -25.44
CA GLU A 5 27.53 -21.16 -24.28
C GLU A 5 26.18 -20.45 -24.45
N PRO A 6 25.04 -21.16 -24.26
CA PRO A 6 23.74 -20.51 -24.30
C PRO A 6 23.55 -19.70 -23.03
N GLY A 7 23.41 -18.39 -23.19
CA GLY A 7 23.09 -17.48 -22.11
C GLY A 7 21.85 -17.95 -21.33
N THR A 8 22.04 -18.25 -20.05
CA THR A 8 20.97 -18.53 -19.10
C THR A 8 20.10 -17.29 -18.95
N ASN A 9 18.99 -17.31 -19.63
CA ASN A 9 17.91 -16.35 -19.46
C ASN A 9 17.35 -16.54 -18.04
N GLN A 10 17.86 -15.79 -17.09
CA GLN A 10 17.33 -15.75 -15.72
C GLN A 10 15.94 -15.11 -15.77
N ARG A 11 14.92 -15.94 -15.83
CA ARG A 11 13.53 -15.53 -15.68
C ARG A 11 13.32 -15.12 -14.22
N HIS A 12 13.29 -13.82 -13.96
CA HIS A 12 12.85 -13.22 -12.71
C HIS A 12 11.32 -13.40 -12.57
N LEU A 13 10.86 -14.54 -12.08
CA LEU A 13 9.43 -14.86 -12.12
C LEU A 13 8.75 -15.27 -10.79
N PRO A 14 9.41 -15.55 -9.64
CA PRO A 14 8.63 -15.95 -8.47
C PRO A 14 8.03 -14.79 -7.68
N GLY A 15 8.75 -13.68 -7.50
CA GLY A 15 8.28 -12.53 -6.68
C GLY A 15 7.14 -11.76 -7.33
N ASP A 16 7.23 -11.56 -8.64
CA ASP A 16 6.25 -10.81 -9.41
C ASP A 16 4.90 -11.52 -9.49
N ILE A 17 4.91 -12.85 -9.71
CA ILE A 17 3.69 -13.67 -9.73
C ILE A 17 3.03 -13.70 -8.35
N ALA A 18 3.79 -13.83 -7.27
CA ALA A 18 3.24 -13.85 -5.92
C ALA A 18 2.57 -12.52 -5.57
N ALA A 19 3.18 -11.37 -5.94
CA ALA A 19 2.59 -10.06 -5.77
C ALA A 19 1.29 -9.89 -6.57
N TRP A 20 1.26 -10.34 -7.83
CA TRP A 20 0.04 -10.32 -8.64
C TRP A 20 -1.05 -11.20 -8.09
N LEU A 21 -0.73 -12.43 -7.63
CA LEU A 21 -1.70 -13.32 -6.99
C LEU A 21 -2.28 -12.69 -5.72
N PHE A 22 -1.43 -12.04 -4.91
CA PHE A 22 -1.88 -11.33 -3.72
C PHE A 22 -2.85 -10.20 -4.07
N ILE A 23 -2.51 -9.35 -5.03
CA ILE A 23 -3.38 -8.24 -5.50
C ILE A 23 -4.71 -8.78 -6.02
N PHE A 24 -4.71 -9.84 -6.83
CA PHE A 24 -5.95 -10.43 -7.34
C PHE A 24 -6.79 -11.07 -6.22
N ALA A 25 -6.18 -11.72 -5.24
CA ALA A 25 -6.89 -12.27 -4.09
C ALA A 25 -7.56 -11.15 -3.27
N GLU A 26 -6.88 -10.04 -3.05
CA GLU A 26 -7.44 -8.87 -2.39
C GLU A 26 -8.61 -8.26 -3.16
N LEU A 27 -8.43 -8.02 -4.47
CA LEU A 27 -9.52 -7.53 -5.32
C LEU A 27 -10.72 -8.46 -5.31
N ALA A 28 -10.52 -9.77 -5.29
CA ALA A 28 -11.58 -10.76 -5.21
C ALA A 28 -12.33 -10.66 -3.86
N VAL A 29 -11.60 -10.57 -2.74
CA VAL A 29 -12.20 -10.43 -1.40
C VAL A 29 -13.03 -9.14 -1.31
N PHE A 30 -12.47 -7.99 -1.74
CA PHE A 30 -13.21 -6.74 -1.78
C PHE A 30 -14.43 -6.83 -2.71
N GLY A 31 -14.28 -7.43 -3.89
CA GLY A 31 -15.39 -7.64 -4.84
C GLY A 31 -16.53 -8.44 -4.21
N ILE A 32 -16.22 -9.54 -3.53
CA ILE A 32 -17.23 -10.36 -2.84
C ILE A 32 -17.91 -9.56 -1.72
N LEU A 33 -17.14 -8.80 -0.92
CA LEU A 33 -17.70 -7.97 0.15
C LEU A 33 -18.61 -6.86 -0.40
N PHE A 34 -18.24 -6.20 -1.52
CA PHE A 34 -19.08 -5.19 -2.15
C PHE A 34 -20.34 -5.77 -2.75
N ILE A 35 -20.28 -6.94 -3.40
CA ILE A 35 -21.46 -7.65 -3.91
C ILE A 35 -22.37 -8.04 -2.74
N GLY A 36 -21.79 -8.63 -1.67
CA GLY A 36 -22.55 -8.97 -0.46
C GLY A 36 -23.25 -7.76 0.16
N PHE A 37 -22.54 -6.63 0.26
CA PHE A 37 -23.10 -5.36 0.73
C PHE A 37 -24.26 -4.89 -0.15
N ALA A 38 -24.12 -4.93 -1.48
CA ALA A 38 -25.14 -4.50 -2.42
C ALA A 38 -26.39 -5.39 -2.34
N VAL A 39 -26.20 -6.71 -2.24
CA VAL A 39 -27.30 -7.67 -2.04
C VAL A 39 -28.00 -7.45 -0.70
N ALA A 40 -27.23 -7.37 0.39
CA ALA A 40 -27.80 -7.14 1.73
C ALA A 40 -28.61 -5.83 1.79
N ARG A 41 -28.08 -4.76 1.17
CA ARG A 41 -28.79 -3.48 1.05
C ARG A 41 -30.08 -3.58 0.24
N SER A 42 -30.14 -4.44 -0.78
CA SER A 42 -31.36 -4.63 -1.58
C SER A 42 -32.43 -5.41 -0.83
N LEU A 43 -32.02 -6.26 0.13
CA LEU A 43 -32.93 -7.07 0.94
C LEU A 43 -33.51 -6.31 2.15
N ASP A 44 -32.73 -5.39 2.74
CA ASP A 44 -33.14 -4.61 3.92
C ASP A 44 -32.68 -3.14 3.78
N PRO A 45 -33.31 -2.36 2.89
CA PRO A 45 -32.92 -0.99 2.62
C PRO A 45 -33.08 -0.06 3.83
N ASP A 46 -34.04 -0.33 4.73
CA ASP A 46 -34.35 0.54 5.88
C ASP A 46 -33.21 0.50 6.92
N THR A 47 -32.69 -0.68 7.26
CA THR A 47 -31.53 -0.84 8.14
C THR A 47 -30.29 -0.15 7.57
N PHE A 48 -30.08 -0.25 6.26
CA PHE A 48 -28.94 0.41 5.59
C PHE A 48 -29.10 1.92 5.55
N HIS A 49 -30.31 2.43 5.41
CA HIS A 49 -30.59 3.87 5.45
C HIS A 49 -30.35 4.43 6.85
N ALA A 50 -30.88 3.76 7.90
CA ALA A 50 -30.68 4.15 9.28
C ALA A 50 -29.20 4.12 9.68
N GLY A 51 -28.46 3.04 9.38
CA GLY A 51 -27.03 2.92 9.68
C GLY A 51 -26.19 3.99 9.00
N ARG A 52 -26.50 4.35 7.75
CA ARG A 52 -25.80 5.41 7.03
C ARG A 52 -25.95 6.79 7.68
N GLN A 53 -27.12 7.08 8.30
CA GLN A 53 -27.35 8.36 8.97
C GLN A 53 -26.51 8.54 10.23
N LEU A 54 -26.05 7.46 10.85
CA LEU A 54 -25.20 7.47 12.03
C LEU A 54 -23.72 7.77 11.69
N LEU A 55 -23.34 7.61 10.43
CA LEU A 55 -21.97 7.89 9.96
C LEU A 55 -21.84 9.38 9.62
N HIS A 56 -20.72 9.96 10.01
CA HIS A 56 -20.38 11.33 9.68
C HIS A 56 -19.78 11.44 8.26
N PRO A 57 -20.51 11.96 7.26
CA PRO A 57 -20.03 12.01 5.87
C PRO A 57 -18.76 12.84 5.70
N TRP A 58 -18.55 13.85 6.55
CA TRP A 58 -17.36 14.69 6.54
C TRP A 58 -16.08 13.92 6.89
N ILE A 59 -16.14 12.96 7.81
CA ILE A 59 -14.99 12.13 8.17
C ILE A 59 -14.58 11.27 6.97
N GLY A 60 -15.56 10.69 6.27
CA GLY A 60 -15.29 9.94 5.04
C GLY A 60 -14.64 10.80 3.94
N LEU A 61 -15.11 12.03 3.77
CA LEU A 61 -14.55 12.98 2.80
C LEU A 61 -13.09 13.33 3.15
N VAL A 62 -12.82 13.72 4.39
CA VAL A 62 -11.47 14.05 4.87
C VAL A 62 -10.53 12.86 4.69
N ASN A 63 -10.98 11.67 5.05
CA ASN A 63 -10.21 10.44 4.88
C ASN A 63 -9.88 10.16 3.41
N THR A 64 -10.83 10.35 2.52
CA THR A 64 -10.63 10.16 1.07
C THR A 64 -9.63 11.17 0.52
N VAL A 65 -9.77 12.45 0.86
CA VAL A 65 -8.85 13.51 0.43
C VAL A 65 -7.44 13.26 0.96
N ALA A 66 -7.31 12.84 2.22
CA ALA A 66 -6.01 12.50 2.81
C ALA A 66 -5.32 11.36 2.05
N LEU A 67 -6.03 10.28 1.73
CA LEU A 67 -5.46 9.15 0.99
C LEU A 67 -5.07 9.51 -0.45
N ILE A 68 -5.89 10.30 -1.16
CA ILE A 68 -5.57 10.77 -2.51
C ILE A 68 -4.31 11.65 -2.46
N THR A 69 -4.22 12.55 -1.48
CA THR A 69 -3.06 13.42 -1.30
C THR A 69 -1.80 12.60 -0.96
N ALA A 70 -1.90 11.63 -0.07
CA ALA A 70 -0.81 10.71 0.24
C ALA A 70 -0.33 9.94 -1.00
N SER A 71 -1.24 9.40 -1.80
CA SER A 71 -0.93 8.71 -3.06
C SER A 71 -0.21 9.61 -4.05
N TYR A 72 -0.62 10.87 -4.18
CA TYR A 72 0.05 11.86 -5.03
C TYR A 72 1.48 12.14 -4.55
N LEU A 73 1.68 12.28 -3.24
CA LEU A 73 3.00 12.49 -2.65
C LEU A 73 3.93 11.30 -2.89
N VAL A 74 3.42 10.07 -2.74
CA VAL A 74 4.17 8.84 -3.05
C VAL A 74 4.56 8.79 -4.52
N ALA A 75 3.64 9.04 -5.44
CA ALA A 75 3.92 9.08 -6.88
C ALA A 75 5.00 10.14 -7.22
N THR A 76 4.92 11.31 -6.58
CA THR A 76 5.92 12.36 -6.72
C THR A 76 7.28 11.94 -6.17
N ALA A 77 7.32 11.27 -5.01
CA ALA A 77 8.55 10.76 -4.41
C ALA A 77 9.23 9.72 -5.30
N VAL A 78 8.45 8.75 -5.82
CA VAL A 78 8.95 7.73 -6.76
C VAL A 78 9.48 8.38 -8.05
N HIS A 79 8.77 9.36 -8.60
CA HIS A 79 9.23 10.09 -9.78
C HIS A 79 10.56 10.84 -9.52
N ARG A 80 10.71 11.48 -8.35
CA ARG A 80 11.95 12.15 -7.94
C ARG A 80 13.10 11.16 -7.76
N LEU A 81 12.83 10.02 -7.13
CA LEU A 81 13.79 8.95 -6.92
C LEU A 81 14.34 8.43 -8.24
N ARG A 82 13.47 8.12 -9.21
CA ARG A 82 13.86 7.69 -10.57
C ARG A 82 14.74 8.70 -11.30
N ASN A 83 14.49 9.98 -11.09
CA ASN A 83 15.23 11.06 -11.74
C ASN A 83 16.41 11.58 -10.88
N ARG A 84 16.79 10.88 -9.81
CA ARG A 84 17.86 11.26 -8.86
C ARG A 84 17.73 12.71 -8.37
N LYS A 85 16.50 13.22 -8.20
CA LYS A 85 16.25 14.58 -7.75
C LYS A 85 16.27 14.65 -6.23
N PRO A 86 16.77 15.73 -5.63
CA PRO A 86 16.72 15.94 -4.19
C PRO A 86 15.27 16.10 -3.71
N GLY A 87 15.02 15.81 -2.42
CA GLY A 87 13.72 16.00 -1.80
C GLY A 87 12.79 14.78 -1.89
N THR A 88 13.29 13.60 -2.18
CA THR A 88 12.53 12.34 -2.15
C THR A 88 12.16 11.95 -0.73
N GLU A 89 13.12 11.99 0.20
CA GLU A 89 12.91 11.64 1.62
C GLU A 89 11.78 12.46 2.27
N PRO A 90 11.81 13.81 2.27
CA PRO A 90 10.75 14.59 2.90
C PRO A 90 9.38 14.37 2.27
N CYS A 91 9.32 14.04 0.98
CA CYS A 91 8.08 13.72 0.30
C CYS A 91 7.45 12.41 0.81
N LEU A 92 8.28 11.40 1.08
CA LEU A 92 7.85 10.12 1.66
C LEU A 92 7.36 10.31 3.10
N TRP A 93 8.09 11.05 3.94
CA TRP A 93 7.65 11.32 5.31
C TRP A 93 6.36 12.13 5.36
N LEU A 94 6.18 13.08 4.43
CA LEU A 94 4.92 13.83 4.32
C LEU A 94 3.78 12.90 3.90
N ALA A 95 4.00 11.97 2.98
CA ALA A 95 3.00 10.96 2.59
C ALA A 95 2.60 10.08 3.78
N VAL A 96 3.56 9.64 4.61
CA VAL A 96 3.30 8.88 5.85
C VAL A 96 2.48 9.74 6.84
N ALA A 97 2.84 11.00 7.04
CA ALA A 97 2.12 11.89 7.95
C ALA A 97 0.66 12.10 7.50
N VAL A 98 0.44 12.35 6.20
CA VAL A 98 -0.91 12.57 5.65
C VAL A 98 -1.75 11.29 5.70
N SER A 99 -1.18 10.12 5.36
CA SER A 99 -1.91 8.85 5.46
C SER A 99 -2.21 8.44 6.91
N SER A 100 -1.40 8.89 7.89
CA SER A 100 -1.67 8.67 9.32
C SER A 100 -2.96 9.37 9.80
N VAL A 101 -3.35 10.47 9.15
CA VAL A 101 -4.64 11.15 9.43
C VAL A 101 -5.81 10.18 9.21
N TYR A 102 -5.77 9.41 8.12
CA TYR A 102 -6.77 8.37 7.85
C TYR A 102 -6.76 7.27 8.93
N VAL A 103 -5.59 6.76 9.29
CA VAL A 103 -5.45 5.66 10.26
C VAL A 103 -6.01 6.07 11.63
N ILE A 104 -5.62 7.25 12.11
CA ILE A 104 -6.07 7.79 13.39
C ILE A 104 -7.56 8.14 13.35
N GLY A 105 -8.01 8.79 12.27
CA GLY A 105 -9.42 9.16 12.08
C GLY A 105 -10.33 7.94 12.09
N LYS A 106 -9.88 6.83 11.48
CA LYS A 106 -10.64 5.59 11.45
C LYS A 106 -10.71 4.89 12.81
N LEU A 107 -9.61 4.89 13.55
CA LEU A 107 -9.60 4.36 14.92
C LEU A 107 -10.53 5.17 15.83
N TRP A 108 -10.50 6.50 15.71
CA TRP A 108 -11.41 7.36 16.46
C TRP A 108 -12.89 7.09 16.11
N GLU A 109 -13.21 6.94 14.84
CA GLU A 109 -14.56 6.61 14.37
C GLU A 109 -15.03 5.27 14.95
N TYR A 110 -14.18 4.24 14.94
CA TYR A 110 -14.49 2.95 15.56
C TYR A 110 -14.72 3.08 17.06
N ALA A 111 -13.85 3.77 17.79
CA ALA A 111 -14.01 3.99 19.21
C ALA A 111 -15.32 4.70 19.54
N ASN A 112 -15.71 5.67 18.73
CA ASN A 112 -16.97 6.40 18.91
C ASN A 112 -18.20 5.51 18.66
N LEU A 113 -18.19 4.68 17.59
CA LEU A 113 -19.28 3.74 17.31
C LEU A 113 -19.41 2.67 18.39
N TYR A 114 -18.30 2.12 18.88
CA TYR A 114 -18.30 1.18 20.00
C TYR A 114 -18.81 1.82 21.29
N GLY A 115 -18.45 3.08 21.56
CA GLY A 115 -18.95 3.85 22.70
C GLY A 115 -20.46 4.11 22.66
N GLN A 116 -21.04 4.14 21.47
CA GLN A 116 -22.48 4.25 21.25
C GLN A 116 -23.20 2.90 21.28
N GLY A 117 -22.49 1.79 21.47
CA GLY A 117 -23.03 0.44 21.55
C GLY A 117 -23.14 -0.28 20.20
N TYR A 118 -22.69 0.34 19.09
CA TYR A 118 -22.66 -0.31 17.77
C TYR A 118 -21.43 -1.20 17.62
N ASN A 119 -21.66 -2.46 17.28
CA ASN A 119 -20.61 -3.47 17.08
C ASN A 119 -20.94 -4.36 15.88
N LEU A 120 -20.04 -5.32 15.59
CA LEU A 120 -20.20 -6.28 14.50
C LEU A 120 -21.51 -7.10 14.54
N GLY A 121 -22.13 -7.24 15.72
CA GLY A 121 -23.37 -8.01 15.94
C GLY A 121 -24.62 -7.15 16.02
N SER A 122 -24.54 -5.81 15.91
CA SER A 122 -25.68 -4.93 16.07
C SER A 122 -26.68 -5.09 14.94
N ASP A 123 -26.24 -4.93 13.68
CA ASP A 123 -27.06 -5.02 12.48
C ASP A 123 -26.23 -5.47 11.28
N THR A 124 -26.89 -5.97 10.24
CA THR A 124 -26.27 -6.38 8.98
C THR A 124 -25.46 -5.25 8.34
N PHE A 125 -25.92 -4.00 8.46
CA PHE A 125 -25.17 -2.84 7.96
C PHE A 125 -23.84 -2.67 8.67
N PHE A 126 -23.80 -2.68 10.02
CA PHE A 126 -22.57 -2.52 10.79
C PHE A 126 -21.62 -3.68 10.60
N MET A 127 -22.13 -4.91 10.43
CA MET A 127 -21.30 -6.06 10.10
C MET A 127 -20.51 -5.81 8.81
N PHE A 128 -21.17 -5.49 7.71
CA PHE A 128 -20.48 -5.19 6.44
C PHE A 128 -19.60 -3.95 6.51
N TYR A 129 -20.06 -2.90 7.18
CA TYR A 129 -19.32 -1.67 7.36
C TYR A 129 -17.98 -1.93 8.06
N PHE A 130 -17.99 -2.61 9.21
CA PHE A 130 -16.79 -2.92 9.96
C PHE A 130 -15.85 -3.85 9.18
N PHE A 131 -16.38 -4.89 8.55
CA PHE A 131 -15.55 -5.79 7.72
C PHE A 131 -14.86 -5.04 6.58
N LEU A 132 -15.63 -4.34 5.74
CA LEU A 132 -15.12 -3.61 4.58
C LEU A 132 -14.07 -2.57 4.98
N THR A 133 -14.40 -1.76 5.98
CA THR A 133 -13.52 -0.68 6.42
C THR A 133 -12.31 -1.17 7.19
N PHE A 134 -12.41 -2.29 7.94
CA PHE A 134 -11.29 -2.90 8.64
C PHE A 134 -10.28 -3.51 7.67
N PHE A 135 -10.73 -4.25 6.66
CA PHE A 135 -9.84 -4.76 5.61
C PHE A 135 -9.13 -3.61 4.90
N HIS A 136 -9.84 -2.56 4.53
CA HIS A 136 -9.23 -1.38 3.92
C HIS A 136 -8.22 -0.69 4.85
N TRP A 137 -8.56 -0.56 6.14
CA TRP A 137 -7.67 0.01 7.15
C TRP A 137 -6.37 -0.81 7.30
N MET A 138 -6.45 -2.14 7.34
CA MET A 138 -5.28 -3.02 7.35
C MET A 138 -4.37 -2.78 6.14
N HIS A 139 -4.94 -2.62 4.94
CA HIS A 139 -4.18 -2.34 3.72
C HIS A 139 -3.45 -0.99 3.79
N VAL A 140 -4.12 0.03 4.29
CA VAL A 140 -3.48 1.35 4.46
C VAL A 140 -2.34 1.28 5.46
N VAL A 141 -2.51 0.55 6.58
CA VAL A 141 -1.44 0.33 7.58
C VAL A 141 -0.26 -0.43 6.96
N LEU A 142 -0.53 -1.50 6.21
CA LEU A 142 0.51 -2.24 5.49
C LEU A 142 1.26 -1.33 4.50
N GLY A 143 0.54 -0.54 3.72
CA GLY A 143 1.11 0.46 2.81
C GLY A 143 1.97 1.49 3.55
N GLN A 144 1.56 1.94 4.74
CA GLN A 144 2.38 2.83 5.58
C GLN A 144 3.67 2.18 6.03
N ILE A 145 3.64 0.92 6.46
CA ILE A 145 4.85 0.18 6.86
C ILE A 145 5.83 0.14 5.69
N ILE A 146 5.36 -0.19 4.49
CA ILE A 146 6.19 -0.21 3.27
C ILE A 146 6.78 1.18 2.99
N LEU A 147 5.97 2.25 3.10
CA LEU A 147 6.44 3.62 2.90
C LEU A 147 7.49 4.06 3.92
N VAL A 148 7.34 3.68 5.18
CA VAL A 148 8.32 3.96 6.24
C VAL A 148 9.63 3.24 5.95
N VAL A 149 9.59 1.95 5.58
CA VAL A 149 10.79 1.18 5.21
C VAL A 149 11.49 1.86 4.02
N LEU A 150 10.74 2.24 2.98
CA LEU A 150 11.29 2.93 1.81
C LEU A 150 11.90 4.29 2.20
N ALA A 151 11.26 5.08 3.07
CA ALA A 151 11.77 6.36 3.54
C ALA A 151 13.09 6.19 4.30
N ILE A 152 13.22 5.15 5.12
CA ILE A 152 14.46 4.82 5.85
C ILE A 152 15.56 4.42 4.86
N GLN A 153 15.27 3.56 3.88
CA GLN A 153 16.24 3.13 2.87
C GLN A 153 16.76 4.29 2.01
N VAL A 154 15.88 5.22 1.63
CA VAL A 154 16.27 6.45 0.92
C VAL A 154 17.16 7.33 1.79
N ARG A 155 16.89 7.41 3.10
CA ARG A 155 17.69 8.20 4.06
C ARG A 155 19.07 7.60 4.29
N THR A 156 19.20 6.26 4.39
CA THR A 156 20.47 5.57 4.59
C THR A 156 21.37 5.56 3.35
N GLY A 157 20.84 5.96 2.19
CA GLY A 157 21.58 5.98 0.94
C GLY A 157 21.72 4.60 0.28
N ASP A 158 21.09 3.57 0.82
CA ASP A 158 21.10 2.22 0.27
C ASP A 158 20.29 2.13 -1.04
N TYR A 159 19.53 3.17 -1.36
CA TYR A 159 18.68 3.24 -2.56
C TYR A 159 19.25 4.20 -3.58
N ASP A 160 20.11 3.70 -4.48
CA ASP A 160 20.81 4.50 -5.50
C ASP A 160 20.01 4.65 -6.82
N GLY A 161 18.72 4.39 -6.82
CA GLY A 161 17.83 4.63 -7.96
C GLY A 161 18.09 3.76 -9.22
N THR A 162 19.08 2.88 -9.18
CA THR A 162 19.43 1.96 -10.26
C THR A 162 18.81 0.58 -10.09
N ASP A 163 18.52 0.16 -8.86
CA ASP A 163 17.88 -1.10 -8.56
C ASP A 163 16.45 -0.89 -8.09
N MET A 164 15.49 -0.99 -9.01
CA MET A 164 14.08 -1.07 -8.69
C MET A 164 13.68 -2.44 -8.13
N THR A 165 14.60 -3.34 -7.96
CA THR A 165 14.47 -4.67 -7.36
C THR A 165 14.28 -4.64 -5.84
N GLY A 166 14.22 -3.47 -5.19
CA GLY A 166 13.96 -3.33 -3.75
C GLY A 166 12.55 -3.66 -3.30
N LEU A 167 11.65 -4.00 -4.21
CA LEU A 167 10.38 -4.69 -3.94
C LEU A 167 10.52 -6.21 -4.08
N GLU A 168 11.71 -6.70 -4.45
CA GLU A 168 12.02 -8.12 -4.51
C GLU A 168 12.98 -8.48 -3.37
N PRO A 169 12.67 -9.50 -2.54
CA PRO A 169 13.60 -10.01 -1.54
C PRO A 169 14.67 -10.88 -2.21
N GLY A 170 15.78 -10.25 -2.61
CA GLY A 170 16.94 -10.96 -3.16
C GLY A 170 18.24 -10.20 -2.92
N PRO A 171 19.36 -10.88 -2.58
CA PRO A 171 20.57 -10.22 -2.08
C PRO A 171 21.33 -9.47 -3.19
N PRO A 172 21.84 -8.26 -2.91
CA PRO A 172 22.71 -7.53 -3.80
C PRO A 172 24.17 -7.99 -3.63
N TYR A 173 24.59 -8.99 -4.41
CA TYR A 173 26.00 -9.30 -4.56
C TYR A 173 26.37 -9.17 -6.03
N TRP A 174 27.02 -8.09 -6.39
CA TRP A 174 28.05 -8.03 -7.43
C TRP A 174 28.74 -6.67 -7.43
N HIS A 175 29.67 -6.48 -6.51
CA HIS A 175 30.78 -5.59 -6.80
C HIS A 175 31.68 -6.27 -7.84
N ASN A 176 31.61 -5.82 -9.08
CA ASN A 176 32.65 -6.06 -10.06
C ASN A 176 33.88 -5.32 -9.59
N VAL A 177 34.76 -6.05 -8.88
CA VAL A 177 36.14 -5.68 -8.76
C VAL A 177 36.79 -5.95 -10.13
N ASP A 178 37.01 -4.90 -10.87
CA ASP A 178 37.79 -4.95 -12.11
C ASP A 178 39.31 -5.04 -11.74
N PRO A 179 39.99 -6.21 -11.92
CA PRO A 179 41.39 -6.36 -11.61
C PRO A 179 42.28 -6.16 -12.84
N GLY A 180 41.99 -5.20 -13.70
CA GLY A 180 42.64 -5.08 -15.00
C GLY A 180 43.10 -3.69 -15.42
N ARG A 181 43.76 -2.91 -14.54
CA ARG A 181 44.61 -1.78 -15.01
C ARG A 181 45.96 -1.79 -14.35
N ARG A 182 46.85 -2.67 -14.83
CA ARG A 182 48.29 -2.41 -14.80
C ARG A 182 48.69 -2.06 -16.22
N GLY A 183 48.91 -0.77 -16.49
CA GLY A 183 49.58 -0.30 -17.66
C GLY A 183 51.09 -0.61 -17.54
N PRO A 184 51.76 -0.91 -18.65
CA PRO A 184 53.25 -1.03 -18.66
C PRO A 184 53.86 0.35 -18.64
N GLY A 185 54.89 0.49 -17.77
CA GLY A 185 55.87 1.54 -17.79
C GLY A 185 56.98 1.24 -18.80
#